data_0d70ba40262819edcf29544c2e610c52
#
_entry.id   0d70ba40262819edcf29544c2e610c52
#
_cell.length_a   1.000
_cell.length_b   1.000
_cell.length_c   1.000
_cell.angle_alpha   90.00
_cell.angle_beta   90.00
_cell.angle_gamma   90.00
#
_symmetry.space_group_name_H-M   'P 1'
#
loop_
_entity.id
_entity.type
_entity.pdbx_description
1 polymer ?
#
loop_
_entity_poly.entity_id
_entity_poly.type
_entity_poly.pdbx_seq_one_letter_code
_entity_poly.pdbx_strand_id
1 'polypeptide(L)'
;MNDAIAWLAKQQEPMQDLLRSLVDTDSNSYDKAGVDAVGAHLIAALEQGGIEVQRTAVEGFGDLLLAELPGGSQPPVLLLGHRDTVFPKGTAPARGYTTDGTLAFGPGVADMKGGLVLNCFALLALQRLAPLPFPVRVLFTGDEEIGSGTARDHIEQVAQGVQAVLNTEPGRVSGNVVSARKGGVRLLIEVTGRAAHSGVNHADGASAIEALARKVVKLHALTDYGRGITANVGLMSGGTSSNTVAPAATAELDIRFVEVAQWAAIKAAIVAIVEEQEVPGTQAVLTECAVFMPMEGRHSLDLLDIYRGQALELGFSVEGEFTGGCADSGFTASLGIPTLCGLGPVGGKVHTDREYLELDTLVPRAQALVGTILQLAKRGQS
;
A
#
# COMPACT_ATOMS: atom_id res chain seq x y z
N MET A 1 -26.10 -21.74 -2.49
CA MET A 1 -25.18 -20.69 -1.99
C MET A 1 -24.26 -21.37 -1.02
N ASN A 2 -22.97 -21.13 -1.09
CA ASN A 2 -21.97 -21.83 -0.30
C ASN A 2 -22.12 -21.47 1.20
N ASP A 3 -21.96 -22.45 2.08
CA ASP A 3 -22.11 -22.26 3.54
C ASP A 3 -21.25 -21.11 4.09
N ALA A 4 -20.06 -20.88 3.52
CA ALA A 4 -19.19 -19.76 3.88
C ALA A 4 -19.83 -18.39 3.58
N ILE A 5 -20.44 -18.22 2.39
CA ILE A 5 -21.10 -16.97 1.99
C ILE A 5 -22.36 -16.74 2.87
N ALA A 6 -23.11 -17.80 3.15
CA ALA A 6 -24.29 -17.73 4.02
C ALA A 6 -23.91 -17.41 5.49
N TRP A 7 -22.75 -17.90 5.96
CA TRP A 7 -22.23 -17.57 7.28
C TRP A 7 -21.82 -16.09 7.36
N LEU A 8 -21.10 -15.57 6.34
CA LEU A 8 -20.72 -14.16 6.28
C LEU A 8 -21.90 -13.20 6.32
N ALA A 9 -23.04 -13.57 5.73
CA ALA A 9 -24.27 -12.76 5.76
C ALA A 9 -24.76 -12.43 7.19
N LYS A 10 -24.29 -13.17 8.20
CA LYS A 10 -24.67 -13.02 9.61
C LYS A 10 -23.55 -12.36 10.45
N GLN A 11 -22.48 -11.87 9.80
CA GLN A 11 -21.29 -11.39 10.52
C GLN A 11 -21.16 -9.86 10.57
N GLN A 12 -22.20 -9.12 10.24
CA GLN A 12 -22.15 -7.64 10.22
C GLN A 12 -21.68 -7.07 11.57
N GLU A 13 -22.30 -7.49 12.69
CA GLU A 13 -21.94 -7.03 14.03
C GLU A 13 -20.51 -7.48 14.43
N PRO A 14 -20.13 -8.77 14.34
CA PRO A 14 -18.77 -9.20 14.66
C PRO A 14 -17.69 -8.50 13.83
N MET A 15 -17.95 -8.21 12.54
CA MET A 15 -17.03 -7.47 11.68
C MET A 15 -16.88 -6.01 12.14
N GLN A 16 -17.98 -5.36 12.54
CA GLN A 16 -17.94 -4.00 13.08
C GLN A 16 -17.24 -3.94 14.44
N ASP A 17 -17.40 -4.94 15.30
CA ASP A 17 -16.74 -5.01 16.60
C ASP A 17 -15.21 -5.16 16.45
N LEU A 18 -14.76 -6.01 15.52
CA LEU A 18 -13.35 -6.11 15.19
C LEU A 18 -12.85 -4.78 14.60
N LEU A 19 -13.58 -4.18 13.64
CA LEU A 19 -13.23 -2.90 13.04
C LEU A 19 -13.06 -1.80 14.10
N ARG A 20 -13.99 -1.71 15.04
CA ARG A 20 -13.90 -0.76 16.17
C ARG A 20 -12.62 -0.97 16.97
N SER A 21 -12.31 -2.20 17.33
CA SER A 21 -11.10 -2.52 18.10
C SER A 21 -9.82 -2.10 17.37
N LEU A 22 -9.78 -2.31 16.04
CA LEU A 22 -8.64 -1.89 15.22
C LEU A 22 -8.54 -0.36 15.14
N VAL A 23 -9.68 0.33 14.91
CA VAL A 23 -9.72 1.80 14.74
C VAL A 23 -9.41 2.53 16.04
N ASP A 24 -9.85 2.01 17.17
CA ASP A 24 -9.58 2.57 18.51
C ASP A 24 -8.14 2.33 18.98
N THR A 25 -7.31 1.66 18.16
CA THR A 25 -5.89 1.44 18.41
C THR A 25 -5.04 2.27 17.44
N ASP A 26 -4.18 3.16 17.97
CA ASP A 26 -3.21 3.89 17.14
C ASP A 26 -2.26 2.92 16.44
N SER A 27 -1.92 3.20 15.17
CA SER A 27 -0.98 2.38 14.40
C SER A 27 -0.21 3.21 13.36
N ASN A 28 0.36 4.35 13.78
CA ASN A 28 1.28 5.06 12.89
C ASN A 28 2.46 4.16 12.48
N SER A 29 2.90 4.22 11.22
CA SER A 29 3.98 3.36 10.69
C SER A 29 5.26 3.39 11.56
N TYR A 30 5.57 4.54 12.18
CA TYR A 30 6.73 4.71 13.07
C TYR A 30 6.44 4.33 14.53
N ASP A 31 5.20 3.94 14.88
CA ASP A 31 4.85 3.42 16.21
C ASP A 31 4.70 1.89 16.18
N LYS A 32 5.85 1.19 16.17
CA LYS A 32 5.88 -0.28 16.18
C LYS A 32 4.91 -0.89 17.20
N ALA A 33 4.87 -0.35 18.42
CA ALA A 33 4.02 -0.89 19.48
C ALA A 33 2.53 -0.76 19.14
N GLY A 34 2.12 0.33 18.50
CA GLY A 34 0.74 0.55 18.03
C GLY A 34 0.38 -0.38 16.87
N VAL A 35 1.26 -0.52 15.87
CA VAL A 35 1.05 -1.45 14.74
C VAL A 35 0.97 -2.89 15.24
N ASP A 36 1.82 -3.30 16.19
CA ASP A 36 1.78 -4.62 16.80
C ASP A 36 0.53 -4.83 17.67
N ALA A 37 0.01 -3.79 18.33
CA ALA A 37 -1.24 -3.87 19.07
C ALA A 37 -2.44 -4.10 18.15
N VAL A 38 -2.51 -3.43 17.00
CA VAL A 38 -3.49 -3.76 15.93
C VAL A 38 -3.33 -5.21 15.50
N GLY A 39 -2.08 -5.67 15.32
CA GLY A 39 -1.79 -7.07 15.01
C GLY A 39 -2.32 -8.05 16.05
N ALA A 40 -2.24 -7.71 17.34
CA ALA A 40 -2.73 -8.56 18.42
C ALA A 40 -4.26 -8.78 18.33
N HIS A 41 -5.04 -7.79 17.92
CA HIS A 41 -6.49 -7.96 17.67
C HIS A 41 -6.77 -8.93 16.53
N LEU A 42 -6.00 -8.87 15.43
CA LEU A 42 -6.14 -9.78 14.28
C LEU A 42 -5.75 -11.20 14.67
N ILE A 43 -4.64 -11.37 15.40
CA ILE A 43 -4.21 -12.66 15.92
C ILE A 43 -5.32 -13.27 16.80
N ALA A 44 -5.82 -12.51 17.77
CA ALA A 44 -6.88 -12.98 18.66
C ALA A 44 -8.15 -13.43 17.90
N ALA A 45 -8.56 -12.67 16.88
CA ALA A 45 -9.73 -13.01 16.06
C ALA A 45 -9.51 -14.31 15.26
N LEU A 46 -8.33 -14.51 14.68
CA LEU A 46 -8.00 -15.71 13.90
C LEU A 46 -7.79 -16.93 14.79
N GLU A 47 -7.04 -16.80 15.89
CA GLU A 47 -6.77 -17.89 16.83
C GLU A 47 -8.03 -18.36 17.58
N GLN A 48 -8.93 -17.43 17.92
CA GLN A 48 -10.24 -17.79 18.44
C GLN A 48 -11.04 -18.65 17.45
N GLY A 49 -10.85 -18.43 16.17
CA GLY A 49 -11.37 -19.27 15.09
C GLY A 49 -10.58 -20.55 14.85
N GLY A 50 -9.45 -20.77 15.53
CA GLY A 50 -8.59 -21.95 15.38
C GLY A 50 -7.58 -21.84 14.22
N ILE A 51 -7.29 -20.63 13.72
CA ILE A 51 -6.30 -20.35 12.67
C ILE A 51 -5.05 -19.79 13.33
N GLU A 52 -3.94 -20.51 13.24
CA GLU A 52 -2.65 -20.09 13.77
C GLU A 52 -2.04 -18.96 12.97
N VAL A 53 -1.41 -17.99 13.65
CA VAL A 53 -0.74 -16.84 13.01
C VAL A 53 0.75 -16.89 13.32
N GLN A 54 1.56 -16.97 12.30
CA GLN A 54 3.02 -16.86 12.41
C GLN A 54 3.41 -15.39 12.45
N ARG A 55 4.31 -15.06 13.38
CA ARG A 55 4.84 -13.71 13.57
C ARG A 55 6.32 -13.68 13.22
N THR A 56 6.71 -12.78 12.32
CA THR A 56 8.11 -12.49 11.99
C THR A 56 8.47 -11.11 12.51
N ALA A 57 9.44 -11.07 13.43
CA ALA A 57 9.89 -9.82 14.04
C ALA A 57 10.57 -8.91 13.01
N VAL A 58 10.21 -7.63 13.03
CA VAL A 58 10.81 -6.56 12.20
C VAL A 58 11.38 -5.50 13.14
N GLU A 59 12.64 -5.14 12.95
CA GLU A 59 13.29 -4.09 13.74
C GLU A 59 12.75 -2.71 13.35
N GLY A 60 12.33 -1.94 14.35
CA GLY A 60 11.86 -0.57 14.18
C GLY A 60 10.42 -0.40 13.68
N PHE A 61 9.85 -1.40 13.02
CA PHE A 61 8.50 -1.35 12.46
C PHE A 61 7.62 -2.50 12.97
N GLY A 62 6.32 -2.47 12.63
CA GLY A 62 5.38 -3.53 13.02
C GLY A 62 5.81 -4.89 12.46
N ASP A 63 5.72 -5.94 13.29
CA ASP A 63 6.07 -7.29 12.87
C ASP A 63 5.18 -7.78 11.74
N LEU A 64 5.69 -8.66 10.87
CA LEU A 64 4.87 -9.29 9.84
C LEU A 64 4.03 -10.42 10.43
N LEU A 65 2.78 -10.53 10.01
CA LEU A 65 1.88 -11.60 10.44
C LEU A 65 1.44 -12.41 9.23
N LEU A 66 1.64 -13.72 9.27
CA LEU A 66 1.22 -14.65 8.23
C LEU A 66 0.27 -15.69 8.82
N ALA A 67 -0.96 -15.73 8.33
CA ALA A 67 -1.90 -16.79 8.61
C ALA A 67 -2.10 -17.66 7.37
N GLU A 68 -2.22 -18.97 7.55
CA GLU A 68 -2.49 -19.90 6.45
C GLU A 68 -3.62 -20.86 6.81
N LEU A 69 -4.62 -20.93 5.94
CA LEU A 69 -5.59 -22.00 5.93
C LEU A 69 -5.07 -23.11 5.03
N PRO A 70 -4.78 -24.30 5.58
CA PRO A 70 -4.25 -25.41 4.80
C PRO A 70 -5.19 -25.85 3.68
N GLY A 71 -4.62 -26.33 2.58
CA GLY A 71 -5.36 -26.85 1.41
C GLY A 71 -4.62 -27.95 0.69
N GLY A 72 -5.05 -28.27 -0.52
CA GLY A 72 -4.37 -29.21 -1.41
C GLY A 72 -3.06 -28.68 -1.96
N SER A 73 -2.51 -29.37 -2.96
CA SER A 73 -1.18 -29.13 -3.52
C SER A 73 -1.11 -28.09 -4.64
N GLN A 74 -2.24 -27.49 -5.01
CA GLN A 74 -2.24 -26.40 -6.01
C GLN A 74 -1.61 -25.12 -5.45
N PRO A 75 -1.12 -24.20 -6.31
CA PRO A 75 -0.53 -22.93 -5.89
C PRO A 75 -1.46 -22.13 -4.97
N PRO A 76 -0.96 -21.55 -3.87
CA PRO A 76 -1.77 -20.81 -2.92
C PRO A 76 -2.46 -19.58 -3.52
N VAL A 77 -3.52 -19.10 -2.84
CA VAL A 77 -4.05 -17.73 -2.99
C VAL A 77 -3.57 -16.89 -1.82
N LEU A 78 -3.09 -15.67 -2.09
CA LEU A 78 -2.61 -14.72 -1.08
C LEU A 78 -3.59 -13.56 -0.93
N LEU A 79 -4.04 -13.31 0.29
CA LEU A 79 -4.68 -12.07 0.71
C LEU A 79 -3.62 -11.14 1.30
N LEU A 80 -3.68 -9.85 0.99
CA LEU A 80 -2.70 -8.87 1.42
C LEU A 80 -3.38 -7.69 2.10
N GLY A 81 -2.73 -7.11 3.13
CA GLY A 81 -3.18 -5.89 3.77
C GLY A 81 -2.17 -5.36 4.78
N HIS A 82 -2.16 -4.03 4.98
CA HIS A 82 -1.30 -3.35 5.93
C HIS A 82 -2.05 -2.90 7.19
N ARG A 83 -1.35 -2.83 8.32
CA ARG A 83 -1.90 -2.49 9.64
C ARG A 83 -1.56 -1.08 10.08
N ASP A 84 -0.54 -0.51 9.47
CA ASP A 84 -0.12 0.86 9.76
C ASP A 84 -1.05 1.89 9.12
N THR A 85 -0.94 3.12 9.59
CA THR A 85 -1.68 4.29 9.10
C THR A 85 -0.79 5.54 9.14
N VAL A 86 -1.16 6.56 8.37
CA VAL A 86 -0.49 7.88 8.38
C VAL A 86 -0.73 8.69 9.66
N PHE A 87 -1.72 8.31 10.47
CA PHE A 87 -2.18 9.12 11.59
C PHE A 87 -1.20 9.11 12.76
N PRO A 88 -0.87 10.29 13.35
CA PRO A 88 0.00 10.38 14.50
C PRO A 88 -0.53 9.61 15.72
N LYS A 89 0.38 9.13 16.56
CA LYS A 89 0.04 8.55 17.87
C LYS A 89 -0.78 9.53 18.71
N GLY A 90 -1.84 9.02 19.34
CA GLY A 90 -2.81 9.82 20.09
C GLY A 90 -4.05 10.20 19.27
N THR A 91 -4.09 9.86 17.98
CA THR A 91 -5.25 10.12 17.13
C THR A 91 -6.45 9.25 17.52
N ALA A 92 -6.26 7.96 17.78
CA ALA A 92 -7.34 7.05 18.16
C ALA A 92 -8.01 7.46 19.48
N PRO A 93 -7.30 7.78 20.57
CA PRO A 93 -7.92 8.31 21.79
C PRO A 93 -8.68 9.62 21.59
N ALA A 94 -8.23 10.47 20.68
CA ALA A 94 -8.85 11.77 20.42
C ALA A 94 -10.04 11.70 19.45
N ARG A 95 -9.98 10.78 18.47
CA ARG A 95 -10.92 10.63 17.36
C ARG A 95 -11.04 9.16 16.96
N GLY A 96 -11.40 8.30 17.92
CA GLY A 96 -11.59 6.87 17.71
C GLY A 96 -12.79 6.52 16.82
N TYR A 97 -13.16 5.27 16.84
CA TYR A 97 -14.29 4.77 16.07
C TYR A 97 -15.60 5.43 16.46
N THR A 98 -16.29 5.97 15.47
CA THR A 98 -17.67 6.45 15.60
C THR A 98 -18.50 6.00 14.40
N THR A 99 -19.82 5.99 14.53
CA THR A 99 -20.72 5.66 13.43
C THR A 99 -22.01 6.46 13.52
N ASP A 100 -22.59 6.79 12.36
CA ASP A 100 -23.95 7.33 12.24
C ASP A 100 -24.98 6.25 11.87
N GLY A 101 -24.56 4.98 11.85
CA GLY A 101 -25.38 3.83 11.47
C GLY A 101 -25.17 3.39 10.00
N THR A 102 -24.73 4.27 9.12
CA THR A 102 -24.45 4.02 7.71
C THR A 102 -22.95 4.06 7.43
N LEU A 103 -22.29 5.07 7.96
CA LEU A 103 -20.86 5.28 7.84
C LEU A 103 -20.16 5.02 9.17
N ALA A 104 -18.97 4.46 9.10
CA ALA A 104 -18.01 4.42 10.19
C ALA A 104 -16.89 5.44 9.93
N PHE A 105 -16.40 6.07 10.99
CA PHE A 105 -15.34 7.07 10.97
C PHE A 105 -14.25 6.69 11.96
N GLY A 106 -13.03 7.14 11.70
CA GLY A 106 -11.88 6.97 12.59
C GLY A 106 -10.58 6.78 11.81
N PRO A 107 -9.41 6.79 12.49
CA PRO A 107 -8.11 6.70 11.82
C PRO A 107 -7.88 5.32 11.19
N GLY A 108 -7.69 5.31 9.87
CA GLY A 108 -7.47 4.07 9.10
C GLY A 108 -8.72 3.21 8.96
N VAL A 109 -9.93 3.76 9.20
CA VAL A 109 -11.18 2.98 9.13
C VAL A 109 -11.39 2.38 7.73
N ALA A 110 -11.02 3.12 6.68
CA ALA A 110 -11.03 2.66 5.30
C ALA A 110 -9.64 2.15 4.87
N ASP A 111 -8.58 2.89 5.19
CA ASP A 111 -7.21 2.65 4.78
C ASP A 111 -6.33 2.16 5.95
N MET A 112 -6.11 0.79 6.15
CA MET A 112 -7.02 -0.17 5.50
C MET A 112 -7.61 -1.16 6.51
N LYS A 113 -7.95 -0.67 7.74
CA LYS A 113 -8.46 -1.54 8.83
C LYS A 113 -9.76 -2.28 8.44
N GLY A 114 -10.62 -1.65 7.62
CA GLY A 114 -11.78 -2.33 7.04
C GLY A 114 -11.40 -3.53 6.18
N GLY A 115 -10.35 -3.41 5.37
CA GLY A 115 -9.81 -4.50 4.57
C GLY A 115 -9.22 -5.64 5.41
N LEU A 116 -8.54 -5.30 6.53
CA LEU A 116 -8.02 -6.30 7.46
C LEU A 116 -9.14 -7.16 8.07
N VAL A 117 -10.26 -6.54 8.40
CA VAL A 117 -11.46 -7.26 8.86
C VAL A 117 -11.94 -8.24 7.80
N LEU A 118 -12.02 -7.81 6.52
CA LEU A 118 -12.41 -8.71 5.43
C LEU A 118 -11.47 -9.91 5.32
N ASN A 119 -10.15 -9.70 5.42
CA ASN A 119 -9.16 -10.77 5.35
C ASN A 119 -9.35 -11.80 6.47
N CYS A 120 -9.57 -11.37 7.71
CA CYS A 120 -9.84 -12.27 8.82
C CYS A 120 -11.13 -13.07 8.61
N PHE A 121 -12.23 -12.39 8.27
CA PHE A 121 -13.50 -13.05 8.10
C PHE A 121 -13.56 -13.94 6.86
N ALA A 122 -12.76 -13.65 5.82
CA ALA A 122 -12.60 -14.55 4.68
C ALA A 122 -11.96 -15.88 5.09
N LEU A 123 -10.87 -15.88 5.85
CA LEU A 123 -10.26 -17.11 6.37
C LEU A 123 -11.22 -17.88 7.28
N LEU A 124 -11.88 -17.20 8.22
CA LEU A 124 -12.85 -17.81 9.15
C LEU A 124 -14.03 -18.43 8.41
N ALA A 125 -14.47 -17.81 7.31
CA ALA A 125 -15.54 -18.36 6.47
C ALA A 125 -15.09 -19.60 5.69
N LEU A 126 -13.91 -19.55 5.08
CA LEU A 126 -13.35 -20.65 4.28
C LEU A 126 -13.01 -21.87 5.13
N GLN A 127 -12.53 -21.67 6.37
CA GLN A 127 -12.23 -22.75 7.32
C GLN A 127 -13.45 -23.64 7.63
N ARG A 128 -14.66 -23.11 7.47
CA ARG A 128 -15.93 -23.85 7.71
C ARG A 128 -16.28 -24.86 6.61
N LEU A 129 -15.51 -24.83 5.52
CA LEU A 129 -15.67 -25.71 4.37
C LEU A 129 -14.72 -26.92 4.44
N ALA A 130 -14.94 -27.89 3.57
CA ALA A 130 -13.92 -28.88 3.26
C ALA A 130 -12.66 -28.18 2.72
N PRO A 131 -11.45 -28.76 2.92
CA PRO A 131 -10.22 -28.17 2.42
C PRO A 131 -10.30 -27.83 0.92
N LEU A 132 -9.84 -26.64 0.57
CA LEU A 132 -9.73 -26.19 -0.82
C LEU A 132 -8.58 -26.94 -1.54
N PRO A 133 -8.55 -26.96 -2.88
CA PRO A 133 -7.46 -27.60 -3.62
C PRO A 133 -6.10 -26.89 -3.46
N PHE A 134 -6.08 -25.75 -2.81
CA PHE A 134 -4.91 -24.93 -2.51
C PHE A 134 -4.97 -24.29 -1.13
N PRO A 135 -3.84 -23.92 -0.53
CA PRO A 135 -3.81 -23.11 0.68
C PRO A 135 -4.30 -21.67 0.43
N VAL A 136 -4.90 -21.05 1.45
CA VAL A 136 -5.21 -19.61 1.43
C VAL A 136 -4.38 -18.93 2.50
N ARG A 137 -3.58 -17.96 2.11
CA ARG A 137 -2.69 -17.19 2.98
C ARG A 137 -3.21 -15.78 3.17
N VAL A 138 -2.95 -15.20 4.34
CA VAL A 138 -3.09 -13.77 4.57
C VAL A 138 -1.76 -13.26 5.12
N LEU A 139 -1.20 -12.24 4.47
CA LEU A 139 -0.05 -11.51 4.96
C LEU A 139 -0.49 -10.11 5.41
N PHE A 140 -0.21 -9.77 6.68
CA PHE A 140 -0.42 -8.43 7.21
C PHE A 140 0.93 -7.74 7.41
N THR A 141 1.14 -6.63 6.72
CA THR A 141 2.35 -5.79 6.77
C THR A 141 2.20 -4.65 7.78
N GLY A 142 3.24 -3.88 8.03
CA GLY A 142 3.22 -2.83 9.06
C GLY A 142 3.95 -1.54 8.71
N ASP A 143 4.31 -1.30 7.42
CA ASP A 143 5.07 -0.14 6.96
C ASP A 143 4.69 0.29 5.52
N GLU A 144 3.45 -0.01 5.08
CA GLU A 144 2.98 0.31 3.74
C GLU A 144 2.98 1.81 3.49
N GLU A 145 2.42 2.58 4.42
CA GLU A 145 2.22 4.03 4.31
C GLU A 145 3.53 4.84 4.15
N ILE A 146 4.65 4.21 4.44
CA ILE A 146 5.98 4.82 4.29
C ILE A 146 6.83 4.17 3.19
N GLY A 147 6.28 3.17 2.47
CA GLY A 147 6.92 2.59 1.28
C GLY A 147 7.34 1.14 1.40
N SER A 148 6.84 0.40 2.40
CA SER A 148 7.08 -1.05 2.62
C SER A 148 8.57 -1.42 2.61
N GLY A 149 9.40 -0.55 3.17
CA GLY A 149 10.86 -0.72 3.12
C GLY A 149 11.34 -2.00 3.78
N THR A 150 10.61 -2.48 4.79
CA THR A 150 10.92 -3.74 5.50
C THR A 150 10.03 -4.90 5.05
N ALA A 151 8.79 -4.62 4.62
CA ALA A 151 7.84 -5.65 4.22
C ALA A 151 8.04 -6.16 2.79
N ARG A 152 8.59 -5.37 1.88
CA ARG A 152 8.68 -5.67 0.46
C ARG A 152 9.27 -7.05 0.16
N ASP A 153 10.46 -7.34 0.67
CA ASP A 153 11.14 -8.62 0.39
C ASP A 153 10.31 -9.82 0.89
N HIS A 154 9.60 -9.64 2.01
CA HIS A 154 8.70 -10.69 2.55
C HIS A 154 7.44 -10.84 1.69
N ILE A 155 6.85 -9.72 1.22
CA ILE A 155 5.71 -9.77 0.29
C ILE A 155 6.11 -10.53 -0.97
N GLU A 156 7.25 -10.17 -1.57
CA GLU A 156 7.77 -10.83 -2.77
C GLU A 156 8.07 -12.33 -2.52
N GLN A 157 8.63 -12.66 -1.35
CA GLN A 157 8.91 -14.06 -0.96
C GLN A 157 7.63 -14.88 -0.75
N VAL A 158 6.65 -14.37 0.00
CA VAL A 158 5.39 -15.07 0.28
C VAL A 158 4.54 -15.21 -0.99
N ALA A 159 4.68 -14.25 -1.92
CA ALA A 159 3.99 -14.27 -3.21
C ALA A 159 4.61 -15.24 -4.23
N GLN A 160 5.84 -15.74 -4.00
CA GLN A 160 6.44 -16.71 -4.94
C GLN A 160 5.58 -17.98 -5.05
N GLY A 161 5.22 -18.31 -6.29
CA GLY A 161 4.46 -19.52 -6.60
C GLY A 161 2.98 -19.46 -6.22
N VAL A 162 2.43 -18.30 -5.82
CA VAL A 162 0.98 -18.15 -5.66
C VAL A 162 0.29 -17.99 -7.02
N GLN A 163 -0.96 -18.45 -7.13
CA GLN A 163 -1.74 -18.32 -8.36
C GLN A 163 -2.48 -16.98 -8.46
N ALA A 164 -2.75 -16.33 -7.34
CA ALA A 164 -3.48 -15.07 -7.29
C ALA A 164 -3.19 -14.31 -6.00
N VAL A 165 -3.18 -12.97 -6.10
CA VAL A 165 -3.13 -12.04 -4.97
C VAL A 165 -4.36 -11.16 -4.96
N LEU A 166 -5.02 -11.07 -3.82
CA LEU A 166 -6.22 -10.28 -3.57
C LEU A 166 -5.90 -9.27 -2.45
N ASN A 167 -5.70 -8.00 -2.84
CA ASN A 167 -5.35 -6.95 -1.88
C ASN A 167 -6.59 -6.16 -1.48
N THR A 168 -6.87 -6.15 -0.17
CA THR A 168 -8.07 -5.54 0.41
C THR A 168 -7.90 -4.06 0.80
N GLU A 169 -7.07 -3.32 0.06
CA GLU A 169 -7.08 -1.86 0.03
C GLU A 169 -8.50 -1.31 -0.10
N PRO A 170 -8.77 -0.05 0.28
CA PRO A 170 -10.12 0.52 0.21
C PRO A 170 -10.79 0.36 -1.15
N GLY A 171 -12.03 -0.06 -1.16
CA GLY A 171 -12.91 0.02 -2.32
C GLY A 171 -13.10 1.48 -2.73
N ARG A 172 -13.28 1.73 -4.02
CA ARG A 172 -13.43 3.09 -4.54
C ARG A 172 -14.78 3.69 -4.14
N VAL A 173 -14.86 5.00 -4.00
CA VAL A 173 -16.11 5.74 -3.71
C VAL A 173 -17.22 5.45 -4.75
N SER A 174 -16.82 5.10 -5.98
CA SER A 174 -17.73 4.63 -7.04
C SER A 174 -18.34 3.24 -6.78
N GLY A 175 -17.88 2.52 -5.75
CA GLY A 175 -18.17 1.10 -5.55
C GLY A 175 -17.26 0.15 -6.34
N ASN A 176 -16.37 0.67 -7.17
CA ASN A 176 -15.47 -0.11 -8.01
C ASN A 176 -14.26 -0.68 -7.25
N VAL A 177 -13.47 -1.52 -7.93
CA VAL A 177 -12.19 -2.06 -7.47
C VAL A 177 -11.04 -1.43 -8.24
N VAL A 178 -9.80 -1.70 -7.84
CA VAL A 178 -8.62 -1.17 -8.52
C VAL A 178 -7.98 -2.26 -9.38
N SER A 179 -7.98 -2.06 -10.69
CA SER A 179 -7.39 -2.99 -11.67
C SER A 179 -6.01 -2.56 -12.18
N ALA A 180 -5.61 -1.31 -11.93
CA ALA A 180 -4.26 -0.83 -12.26
C ALA A 180 -3.87 0.33 -11.33
N ARG A 181 -2.57 0.40 -10.98
CA ARG A 181 -1.98 1.44 -10.15
C ARG A 181 -0.69 1.96 -10.75
N LYS A 182 -0.38 3.24 -10.58
CA LYS A 182 0.98 3.72 -10.84
C LYS A 182 1.97 3.11 -9.84
N GLY A 183 3.20 2.92 -10.29
CA GLY A 183 4.35 2.85 -9.42
C GLY A 183 4.71 4.24 -8.91
N GLY A 184 5.41 4.30 -7.78
CA GLY A 184 5.85 5.54 -7.19
C GLY A 184 7.18 5.38 -6.50
N VAL A 185 8.08 6.33 -6.72
CA VAL A 185 9.38 6.33 -6.07
C VAL A 185 9.62 7.69 -5.43
N ARG A 186 9.97 7.69 -4.15
CA ARG A 186 10.41 8.88 -3.42
C ARG A 186 11.90 8.84 -3.24
N LEU A 187 12.56 9.90 -3.65
CA LEU A 187 14.00 10.06 -3.65
C LEU A 187 14.40 11.34 -2.89
N LEU A 188 15.45 11.25 -2.06
CA LEU A 188 16.09 12.39 -1.43
C LEU A 188 17.38 12.71 -2.21
N ILE A 189 17.56 13.98 -2.55
CA ILE A 189 18.75 14.51 -3.19
C ILE A 189 19.41 15.47 -2.20
N GLU A 190 20.64 15.19 -1.81
CA GLU A 190 21.44 16.01 -0.92
C GLU A 190 22.62 16.55 -1.68
N VAL A 191 22.79 17.88 -1.68
CA VAL A 191 23.91 18.56 -2.34
C VAL A 191 24.79 19.24 -1.30
N THR A 192 26.06 18.96 -1.34
CA THR A 192 27.10 19.66 -0.56
C THR A 192 27.88 20.61 -1.43
N GLY A 193 28.25 21.74 -0.87
CA GLY A 193 29.05 22.77 -1.50
C GLY A 193 30.08 23.34 -0.54
N ARG A 194 30.45 24.61 -0.72
CA ARG A 194 31.44 25.32 0.14
C ARG A 194 30.98 26.73 0.43
N ALA A 195 30.88 27.05 1.73
CA ALA A 195 30.51 28.40 2.17
C ALA A 195 31.62 29.43 1.82
N ALA A 196 31.17 30.63 1.47
CA ALA A 196 32.00 31.80 1.33
C ALA A 196 31.15 33.06 1.54
N HIS A 197 31.78 34.19 1.89
CA HIS A 197 31.03 35.45 1.97
C HIS A 197 30.72 35.97 0.55
N SER A 198 29.42 36.17 0.25
CA SER A 198 28.94 36.44 -1.10
C SER A 198 29.50 37.72 -1.74
N GLY A 199 29.94 38.71 -0.95
CA GLY A 199 30.48 39.96 -1.44
C GLY A 199 32.00 40.11 -1.28
N VAL A 200 32.67 39.29 -0.44
CA VAL A 200 34.09 39.42 -0.13
C VAL A 200 34.94 38.41 -0.90
N ASN A 201 34.53 37.16 -0.89
CA ASN A 201 35.30 36.05 -1.47
C ASN A 201 34.38 35.01 -2.13
N HIS A 202 33.39 35.47 -2.89
CA HIS A 202 32.41 34.64 -3.58
C HIS A 202 33.07 33.52 -4.41
N ALA A 203 34.20 33.82 -5.08
CA ALA A 203 34.91 32.86 -5.93
C ALA A 203 35.47 31.63 -5.17
N ASP A 204 35.66 31.75 -3.85
CA ASP A 204 36.09 30.63 -3.00
C ASP A 204 34.92 29.69 -2.65
N GLY A 205 33.67 30.11 -2.89
CA GLY A 205 32.46 29.35 -2.61
C GLY A 205 32.11 28.32 -3.69
N ALA A 206 31.23 27.41 -3.34
CA ALA A 206 30.54 26.51 -4.28
C ALA A 206 29.07 26.35 -3.83
N SER A 207 28.14 26.88 -4.61
CA SER A 207 26.74 26.99 -4.19
C SER A 207 25.99 25.66 -4.38
N ALA A 208 25.63 25.02 -3.27
CA ALA A 208 24.75 23.83 -3.29
C ALA A 208 23.34 24.16 -3.78
N ILE A 209 22.80 25.35 -3.46
CA ILE A 209 21.48 25.78 -3.96
C ILE A 209 21.52 25.95 -5.48
N GLU A 210 22.56 26.56 -6.06
CA GLU A 210 22.65 26.68 -7.51
C GLU A 210 22.73 25.31 -8.19
N ALA A 211 23.59 24.42 -7.68
CA ALA A 211 23.74 23.08 -8.21
C ALA A 211 22.38 22.29 -8.15
N LEU A 212 21.68 22.36 -7.00
CA LEU A 212 20.40 21.72 -6.84
C LEU A 212 19.33 22.34 -7.77
N ALA A 213 19.25 23.65 -7.89
CA ALA A 213 18.28 24.33 -8.76
C ALA A 213 18.40 23.90 -10.23
N ARG A 214 19.64 23.75 -10.73
CA ARG A 214 19.90 23.25 -12.09
C ARG A 214 19.40 21.82 -12.26
N LYS A 215 19.66 20.94 -11.28
CA LYS A 215 19.15 19.55 -11.26
C LYS A 215 17.63 19.50 -11.23
N VAL A 216 16.98 20.32 -10.42
CA VAL A 216 15.51 20.40 -10.31
C VAL A 216 14.86 20.66 -11.67
N VAL A 217 15.39 21.59 -12.47
CA VAL A 217 14.86 21.87 -13.81
C VAL A 217 14.95 20.63 -14.72
N LYS A 218 16.07 19.91 -14.69
CA LYS A 218 16.26 18.69 -15.48
C LYS A 218 15.38 17.54 -14.98
N LEU A 219 15.19 17.41 -13.67
CA LEU A 219 14.33 16.37 -13.08
C LEU A 219 12.88 16.57 -13.48
N HIS A 220 12.34 17.80 -13.41
CA HIS A 220 10.98 18.07 -13.88
C HIS A 220 10.79 17.79 -15.36
N ALA A 221 11.84 17.95 -16.19
CA ALA A 221 11.80 17.63 -17.61
C ALA A 221 11.69 16.14 -17.93
N LEU A 222 11.83 15.25 -16.93
CA LEU A 222 11.55 13.80 -17.07
C LEU A 222 10.06 13.49 -17.17
N THR A 223 9.17 14.46 -16.89
CA THR A 223 7.73 14.29 -17.01
C THR A 223 7.35 14.01 -18.46
N ASP A 224 6.64 12.91 -18.69
CA ASP A 224 6.10 12.50 -19.96
C ASP A 224 4.65 12.00 -19.77
N TYR A 225 3.70 12.90 -19.94
CA TYR A 225 2.28 12.57 -19.78
C TYR A 225 1.80 11.52 -20.79
N GLY A 226 2.39 11.47 -21.99
CA GLY A 226 2.05 10.50 -23.03
C GLY A 226 2.43 9.08 -22.61
N ARG A 227 3.47 8.92 -21.81
CA ARG A 227 3.92 7.64 -21.24
C ARG A 227 3.45 7.43 -19.80
N GLY A 228 2.64 8.32 -19.25
CA GLY A 228 2.13 8.24 -17.88
C GLY A 228 3.19 8.49 -16.78
N ILE A 229 4.34 9.10 -17.16
CA ILE A 229 5.43 9.42 -16.24
C ILE A 229 5.25 10.84 -15.70
N THR A 230 5.37 11.01 -14.37
CA THR A 230 5.44 12.33 -13.74
C THR A 230 6.61 12.41 -12.78
N ALA A 231 7.34 13.52 -12.84
CA ALA A 231 8.44 13.86 -11.94
C ALA A 231 8.11 15.17 -11.23
N ASN A 232 8.10 15.15 -9.90
CA ASN A 232 7.76 16.29 -9.08
C ASN A 232 8.76 16.48 -7.95
N VAL A 233 9.51 17.56 -7.97
CA VAL A 233 10.26 18.01 -6.79
C VAL A 233 9.31 18.79 -5.91
N GLY A 234 8.77 18.14 -4.88
CA GLY A 234 7.74 18.71 -4.00
C GLY A 234 8.30 19.50 -2.83
N LEU A 235 9.53 19.20 -2.40
CA LEU A 235 10.22 19.88 -1.32
C LEU A 235 11.64 20.26 -1.73
N MET A 236 12.06 21.47 -1.33
CA MET A 236 13.44 21.95 -1.54
C MET A 236 13.81 22.88 -0.40
N SER A 237 15.04 22.74 0.14
CA SER A 237 15.59 23.62 1.16
C SER A 237 17.10 23.79 1.01
N GLY A 238 17.68 24.82 1.62
CA GLY A 238 19.12 25.01 1.61
C GLY A 238 19.60 26.38 2.05
N GLY A 239 20.93 26.50 2.23
CA GLY A 239 21.59 27.70 2.68
C GLY A 239 21.47 28.00 4.16
N THR A 240 22.16 29.05 4.62
CA THR A 240 22.18 29.50 6.03
C THR A 240 21.82 30.97 6.18
N SER A 241 22.25 31.81 5.22
CA SER A 241 21.95 33.24 5.18
C SER A 241 22.08 33.77 3.75
N SER A 242 21.45 34.89 3.46
CA SER A 242 21.45 35.52 2.13
C SER A 242 22.83 36.02 1.65
N ASN A 243 23.74 36.30 2.56
CA ASN A 243 25.07 36.79 2.26
C ASN A 243 26.18 35.70 2.34
N THR A 244 25.76 34.41 2.36
CA THR A 244 26.65 33.26 2.38
C THR A 244 26.34 32.35 1.19
N VAL A 245 27.38 31.97 0.42
CA VAL A 245 27.29 30.93 -0.61
C VAL A 245 26.84 29.63 0.08
N ALA A 246 25.74 29.01 -0.39
CA ALA A 246 25.09 27.92 0.29
C ALA A 246 25.96 26.66 0.36
N PRO A 247 26.35 26.17 1.54
CA PRO A 247 27.17 24.96 1.67
C PRO A 247 26.40 23.68 1.56
N ALA A 248 25.05 23.69 1.70
CA ALA A 248 24.20 22.54 1.61
C ALA A 248 22.82 22.90 1.04
N ALA A 249 22.20 21.95 0.34
CA ALA A 249 20.81 22.02 -0.11
C ALA A 249 20.27 20.63 -0.27
N THR A 250 18.94 20.46 -0.09
CA THR A 250 18.22 19.19 -0.20
C THR A 250 16.95 19.34 -1.02
N ALA A 251 16.55 18.28 -1.71
CA ALA A 251 15.25 18.20 -2.37
C ALA A 251 14.65 16.80 -2.28
N GLU A 252 13.33 16.72 -2.21
CA GLU A 252 12.59 15.46 -2.33
C GLU A 252 11.87 15.40 -3.69
N LEU A 253 12.12 14.30 -4.41
CA LEU A 253 11.58 14.01 -5.72
C LEU A 253 10.59 12.83 -5.62
N ASP A 254 9.35 13.03 -6.07
CA ASP A 254 8.35 12.00 -6.31
C ASP A 254 8.28 11.68 -7.81
N ILE A 255 8.45 10.41 -8.14
CA ILE A 255 8.32 9.88 -9.51
C ILE A 255 7.13 8.94 -9.55
N ARG A 256 6.25 9.10 -10.55
CA ARG A 256 5.17 8.17 -10.85
C ARG A 256 5.33 7.62 -12.27
N PHE A 257 5.03 6.33 -12.46
CA PHE A 257 5.12 5.64 -13.75
C PHE A 257 4.09 4.50 -13.82
N VAL A 258 3.83 3.96 -15.02
CA VAL A 258 2.72 3.01 -15.25
C VAL A 258 3.17 1.62 -15.65
N GLU A 259 4.42 1.44 -16.08
CA GLU A 259 4.97 0.16 -16.53
C GLU A 259 6.27 -0.16 -15.79
N VAL A 260 6.45 -1.41 -15.36
CA VAL A 260 7.66 -1.90 -14.69
C VAL A 260 8.92 -1.62 -15.52
N ALA A 261 8.82 -1.82 -16.84
CA ALA A 261 9.93 -1.62 -17.76
C ALA A 261 10.45 -0.17 -17.84
N GLN A 262 9.65 0.81 -17.40
CA GLN A 262 10.04 2.22 -17.43
C GLN A 262 11.05 2.57 -16.34
N TRP A 263 10.99 1.87 -15.18
CA TRP A 263 11.76 2.25 -14.00
C TRP A 263 13.27 2.28 -14.23
N ALA A 264 13.83 1.28 -14.90
CA ALA A 264 15.28 1.21 -15.14
C ALA A 264 15.80 2.44 -15.90
N ALA A 265 15.09 2.87 -16.94
CA ALA A 265 15.47 4.03 -17.74
C ALA A 265 15.27 5.36 -16.97
N ILE A 266 14.17 5.48 -16.22
CA ILE A 266 13.91 6.65 -15.36
C ILE A 266 15.01 6.79 -14.30
N LYS A 267 15.33 5.71 -13.59
CA LYS A 267 16.38 5.69 -12.57
C LYS A 267 17.73 6.09 -13.15
N ALA A 268 18.10 5.53 -14.30
CA ALA A 268 19.36 5.88 -14.97
C ALA A 268 19.42 7.37 -15.35
N ALA A 269 18.32 7.95 -15.83
CA ALA A 269 18.24 9.37 -16.14
C ALA A 269 18.38 10.26 -14.89
N ILE A 270 17.72 9.87 -13.79
CA ILE A 270 17.83 10.60 -12.50
C ILE A 270 19.27 10.55 -11.98
N VAL A 271 19.88 9.36 -11.96
CA VAL A 271 21.28 9.18 -11.52
C VAL A 271 22.20 10.06 -12.34
N ALA A 272 22.08 10.05 -13.67
CA ALA A 272 22.91 10.90 -14.55
C ALA A 272 22.76 12.40 -14.24
N ILE A 273 21.52 12.87 -13.98
CA ILE A 273 21.27 14.27 -13.60
C ILE A 273 21.90 14.60 -12.25
N VAL A 274 21.79 13.69 -11.27
CA VAL A 274 22.32 13.92 -9.92
C VAL A 274 23.86 13.89 -9.91
N GLU A 275 24.48 12.97 -10.64
CA GLU A 275 25.94 12.84 -10.72
C GLU A 275 26.62 13.95 -11.54
N GLU A 276 25.88 14.62 -12.42
CA GLU A 276 26.45 15.72 -13.23
C GLU A 276 26.87 16.89 -12.34
N GLN A 277 28.18 17.22 -12.36
CA GLN A 277 28.73 18.31 -11.59
C GLN A 277 28.66 19.64 -12.39
N GLU A 278 27.54 20.34 -12.35
CA GLU A 278 27.30 21.59 -13.06
C GLU A 278 27.94 22.82 -12.36
N VAL A 279 28.12 22.73 -11.05
CA VAL A 279 28.81 23.77 -10.24
C VAL A 279 30.06 23.14 -9.66
N PRO A 280 31.27 23.61 -10.08
CA PRO A 280 32.52 23.09 -9.58
C PRO A 280 32.62 23.19 -8.06
N GLY A 281 33.08 22.12 -7.41
CA GLY A 281 33.23 22.07 -5.95
C GLY A 281 31.97 21.70 -5.19
N THR A 282 30.88 21.32 -5.91
CA THR A 282 29.71 20.69 -5.29
C THR A 282 29.72 19.18 -5.50
N GLN A 283 29.03 18.46 -4.62
CA GLN A 283 28.77 17.01 -4.74
C GLN A 283 27.31 16.73 -4.41
N ALA A 284 26.68 15.83 -5.15
CA ALA A 284 25.30 15.41 -4.89
C ALA A 284 25.23 13.91 -4.58
N VAL A 285 24.33 13.54 -3.67
CA VAL A 285 24.01 12.16 -3.28
C VAL A 285 22.54 11.92 -3.48
N LEU A 286 22.17 10.75 -4.00
CA LEU A 286 20.81 10.28 -4.21
C LEU A 286 20.51 9.14 -3.26
N THR A 287 19.42 9.25 -2.49
CA THR A 287 18.93 8.20 -1.59
C THR A 287 17.51 7.80 -1.99
N GLU A 288 17.29 6.50 -2.18
CA GLU A 288 15.93 5.95 -2.38
C GLU A 288 15.23 5.82 -1.03
N CYS A 289 14.12 6.56 -0.83
CA CYS A 289 13.36 6.55 0.42
C CYS A 289 12.19 5.55 0.40
N ALA A 290 11.55 5.40 -0.76
CA ALA A 290 10.45 4.47 -0.98
C ALA A 290 10.39 4.09 -2.46
N VAL A 291 10.08 2.82 -2.75
CA VAL A 291 9.97 2.31 -4.12
C VAL A 291 8.78 1.37 -4.21
N PHE A 292 7.69 1.83 -4.80
CA PHE A 292 6.55 0.99 -5.19
C PHE A 292 6.58 0.71 -6.69
N MET A 293 6.36 -0.54 -7.05
CA MET A 293 6.21 -0.94 -8.44
C MET A 293 4.77 -0.71 -8.92
N PRO A 294 4.53 -0.52 -10.23
CA PRO A 294 3.18 -0.38 -10.75
C PRO A 294 2.45 -1.73 -10.75
N MET A 295 1.14 -1.68 -10.51
CA MET A 295 0.23 -2.79 -10.82
C MET A 295 -0.32 -2.58 -12.23
N GLU A 296 0.27 -3.26 -13.21
CA GLU A 296 -0.17 -3.15 -14.60
C GLU A 296 -1.48 -3.90 -14.83
N GLY A 297 -2.46 -3.27 -15.48
CA GLY A 297 -3.83 -3.79 -15.62
C GLY A 297 -3.93 -5.18 -16.25
N ARG A 298 -2.98 -5.58 -17.10
CA ARG A 298 -2.93 -6.92 -17.70
C ARG A 298 -2.91 -8.07 -16.68
N HIS A 299 -2.39 -7.81 -15.47
CA HIS A 299 -2.29 -8.82 -14.40
C HIS A 299 -3.56 -8.94 -13.56
N SER A 300 -4.55 -8.06 -13.76
CA SER A 300 -5.79 -8.07 -12.98
C SER A 300 -7.01 -8.58 -13.75
N LEU A 301 -6.95 -8.68 -15.09
CA LEU A 301 -8.13 -8.90 -15.94
C LEU A 301 -8.93 -10.15 -15.55
N ASP A 302 -8.28 -11.30 -15.44
CA ASP A 302 -8.95 -12.57 -15.10
C ASP A 302 -9.58 -12.55 -13.70
N LEU A 303 -8.86 -11.97 -12.72
CA LEU A 303 -9.38 -11.84 -11.36
C LEU A 303 -10.53 -10.83 -11.29
N LEU A 304 -10.47 -9.74 -12.06
CA LEU A 304 -11.54 -8.76 -12.16
C LEU A 304 -12.81 -9.40 -12.71
N ASP A 305 -12.72 -10.22 -13.75
CA ASP A 305 -13.88 -10.89 -14.34
C ASP A 305 -14.51 -11.89 -13.36
N ILE A 306 -13.68 -12.63 -12.60
CA ILE A 306 -14.18 -13.53 -11.54
C ILE A 306 -14.90 -12.72 -10.45
N TYR A 307 -14.23 -11.68 -9.94
CA TYR A 307 -14.77 -10.84 -8.85
C TYR A 307 -16.06 -10.15 -9.28
N ARG A 308 -16.12 -9.61 -10.50
CA ARG A 308 -17.31 -9.00 -11.10
C ARG A 308 -18.49 -9.98 -11.15
N GLY A 309 -18.23 -11.23 -11.57
CA GLY A 309 -19.24 -12.28 -11.57
C GLY A 309 -19.81 -12.55 -10.18
N GLN A 310 -18.94 -12.61 -9.16
CA GLN A 310 -19.38 -12.83 -7.77
C GLN A 310 -20.14 -11.62 -7.21
N ALA A 311 -19.72 -10.40 -7.52
CA ALA A 311 -20.42 -9.17 -7.13
C ALA A 311 -21.84 -9.14 -7.70
N LEU A 312 -22.02 -9.49 -8.98
CA LEU A 312 -23.33 -9.55 -9.64
C LEU A 312 -24.25 -10.60 -9.00
N GLU A 313 -23.74 -11.78 -8.64
CA GLU A 313 -24.49 -12.82 -7.92
C GLU A 313 -24.97 -12.33 -6.54
N LEU A 314 -24.25 -11.42 -5.91
CA LEU A 314 -24.57 -10.81 -4.62
C LEU A 314 -25.42 -9.54 -4.72
N GLY A 315 -25.76 -9.10 -5.94
CA GLY A 315 -26.65 -7.97 -6.19
C GLY A 315 -26.00 -6.60 -6.29
N PHE A 316 -24.66 -6.52 -6.45
CA PHE A 316 -23.97 -5.27 -6.71
C PHE A 316 -23.03 -5.40 -7.93
N SER A 317 -22.68 -4.26 -8.52
CA SER A 317 -21.80 -4.23 -9.70
C SER A 317 -20.48 -3.55 -9.38
N VAL A 318 -19.40 -4.01 -10.03
CA VAL A 318 -18.07 -3.40 -9.92
C VAL A 318 -17.41 -3.34 -11.28
N GLU A 319 -16.61 -2.29 -11.49
CA GLU A 319 -15.70 -2.16 -12.60
C GLU A 319 -14.26 -2.00 -12.09
N GLY A 320 -13.28 -2.23 -12.96
CA GLY A 320 -11.88 -1.97 -12.64
C GLY A 320 -11.53 -0.52 -12.90
N GLU A 321 -10.92 0.15 -11.91
CA GLU A 321 -10.42 1.52 -12.05
C GLU A 321 -8.89 1.55 -12.06
N PHE A 322 -8.34 2.52 -12.80
CA PHE A 322 -6.95 2.93 -12.67
C PHE A 322 -6.81 4.01 -11.60
N THR A 323 -5.75 3.93 -10.79
CA THR A 323 -5.43 4.97 -9.81
C THR A 323 -3.97 5.42 -9.86
N GLY A 324 -3.72 6.66 -9.50
CA GLY A 324 -2.37 7.22 -9.34
C GLY A 324 -1.69 6.86 -8.01
N GLY A 325 -2.43 6.34 -7.03
CA GLY A 325 -1.88 5.89 -5.75
C GLY A 325 -1.19 4.54 -5.85
N CYS A 326 -0.07 4.38 -5.15
CA CYS A 326 0.67 3.12 -5.04
C CYS A 326 0.02 2.20 -3.99
N ALA A 327 0.42 0.95 -3.94
CA ALA A 327 0.15 0.01 -2.86
C ALA A 327 1.04 -1.24 -2.99
N ASP A 328 1.07 -2.08 -1.95
CA ASP A 328 1.81 -3.35 -1.92
C ASP A 328 1.44 -4.31 -3.06
N SER A 329 0.22 -4.20 -3.61
CA SER A 329 -0.22 -4.93 -4.81
C SER A 329 0.68 -4.74 -6.04
N GLY A 330 1.41 -3.62 -6.11
CA GLY A 330 2.40 -3.36 -7.15
C GLY A 330 3.57 -4.32 -7.11
N PHE A 331 4.03 -4.73 -5.93
CA PHE A 331 5.14 -5.68 -5.80
C PHE A 331 4.77 -7.04 -6.37
N THR A 332 3.59 -7.56 -6.05
CA THR A 332 3.13 -8.86 -6.54
C THR A 332 2.82 -8.85 -8.03
N ALA A 333 2.17 -7.80 -8.53
CA ALA A 333 1.89 -7.64 -9.96
C ALA A 333 3.17 -7.49 -10.79
N SER A 334 4.19 -6.79 -10.27
CA SER A 334 5.48 -6.63 -10.97
C SER A 334 6.26 -7.93 -11.15
N LEU A 335 5.97 -8.96 -10.35
CA LEU A 335 6.48 -10.32 -10.51
C LEU A 335 5.69 -11.13 -11.57
N GLY A 336 4.68 -10.53 -12.21
CA GLY A 336 3.83 -11.22 -13.19
C GLY A 336 2.70 -12.04 -12.56
N ILE A 337 2.46 -11.91 -11.26
CA ILE A 337 1.43 -12.67 -10.54
C ILE A 337 0.06 -11.99 -10.77
N PRO A 338 -1.00 -12.77 -11.09
CA PRO A 338 -2.35 -12.23 -11.14
C PRO A 338 -2.71 -11.52 -9.83
N THR A 339 -2.99 -10.22 -9.89
CA THR A 339 -3.22 -9.38 -8.71
C THR A 339 -4.41 -8.47 -8.94
N LEU A 340 -5.35 -8.41 -7.98
CA LEU A 340 -6.47 -7.47 -7.95
C LEU A 340 -6.46 -6.71 -6.62
N CYS A 341 -6.75 -5.41 -6.67
CA CYS A 341 -6.63 -4.50 -5.54
C CYS A 341 -7.92 -3.71 -5.30
N GLY A 342 -8.01 -3.00 -4.16
CA GLY A 342 -9.20 -2.22 -3.83
C GLY A 342 -10.42 -3.09 -3.51
N LEU A 343 -10.18 -4.29 -2.95
CA LEU A 343 -11.22 -5.26 -2.64
C LEU A 343 -11.87 -5.04 -1.27
N GLY A 344 -11.34 -4.11 -0.50
CA GLY A 344 -11.86 -3.69 0.80
C GLY A 344 -13.24 -3.05 0.71
N PRO A 345 -13.84 -2.71 1.85
CA PRO A 345 -15.10 -1.96 1.92
C PRO A 345 -14.99 -0.62 1.19
N VAL A 346 -16.12 -0.11 0.72
CA VAL A 346 -16.16 1.23 0.12
C VAL A 346 -15.87 2.26 1.20
N GLY A 347 -14.98 3.19 0.89
CA GLY A 347 -14.61 4.27 1.79
C GLY A 347 -14.01 5.45 1.04
N GLY A 348 -13.71 6.49 1.78
CA GLY A 348 -13.17 7.69 1.16
C GLY A 348 -12.57 8.66 2.15
N LYS A 349 -12.02 9.76 1.58
CA LYS A 349 -11.30 10.80 2.33
C LYS A 349 -10.16 10.26 3.18
N VAL A 350 -9.53 9.17 2.69
CA VAL A 350 -8.35 8.57 3.34
C VAL A 350 -7.27 9.62 3.61
N HIS A 351 -6.43 9.40 4.64
CA HIS A 351 -5.39 10.33 5.09
C HIS A 351 -5.91 11.69 5.59
N THR A 352 -7.22 11.81 5.92
CA THR A 352 -7.80 13.03 6.49
C THR A 352 -8.57 12.73 7.78
N ASP A 353 -8.90 13.76 8.53
CA ASP A 353 -9.75 13.67 9.73
C ASP A 353 -11.22 13.30 9.42
N ARG A 354 -11.59 13.26 8.15
CA ARG A 354 -12.92 12.91 7.65
C ARG A 354 -12.98 11.57 6.96
N GLU A 355 -11.97 10.72 7.17
CA GLU A 355 -11.95 9.38 6.64
C GLU A 355 -13.18 8.60 7.10
N TYR A 356 -13.81 7.88 6.14
CA TYR A 356 -15.02 7.09 6.38
C TYR A 356 -15.03 5.77 5.61
N LEU A 357 -15.85 4.85 6.09
CA LEU A 357 -16.16 3.57 5.49
C LEU A 357 -17.68 3.35 5.47
N GLU A 358 -18.22 2.82 4.37
CA GLU A 358 -19.62 2.46 4.20
C GLU A 358 -19.87 1.07 4.80
N LEU A 359 -20.59 1.02 5.93
CA LEU A 359 -20.77 -0.18 6.74
C LEU A 359 -21.54 -1.29 6.03
N ASP A 360 -22.46 -0.94 5.15
CA ASP A 360 -23.26 -1.88 4.36
C ASP A 360 -22.45 -2.61 3.27
N THR A 361 -21.23 -2.15 3.00
CA THR A 361 -20.31 -2.78 2.05
C THR A 361 -19.40 -3.85 2.67
N LEU A 362 -19.28 -3.90 4.01
CA LEU A 362 -18.42 -4.87 4.71
C LEU A 362 -18.74 -6.32 4.33
N VAL A 363 -19.96 -6.74 4.59
CA VAL A 363 -20.40 -8.12 4.34
C VAL A 363 -20.43 -8.47 2.85
N PRO A 364 -21.04 -7.68 1.95
CA PRO A 364 -21.04 -8.00 0.52
C PRO A 364 -19.64 -8.12 -0.08
N ARG A 365 -18.69 -7.25 0.34
CA ARG A 365 -17.31 -7.32 -0.12
C ARG A 365 -16.58 -8.56 0.40
N ALA A 366 -16.77 -8.95 1.66
CA ALA A 366 -16.24 -10.19 2.20
C ALA A 366 -16.80 -11.42 1.47
N GLN A 367 -18.09 -11.41 1.14
CA GLN A 367 -18.75 -12.47 0.38
C GLN A 367 -18.19 -12.57 -1.05
N ALA A 368 -17.99 -11.44 -1.74
CA ALA A 368 -17.40 -11.40 -3.08
C ALA A 368 -15.95 -11.89 -3.08
N LEU A 369 -15.16 -11.50 -2.06
CA LEU A 369 -13.78 -11.97 -1.86
C LEU A 369 -13.75 -13.51 -1.70
N VAL A 370 -14.56 -14.06 -0.80
CA VAL A 370 -14.67 -15.52 -0.59
C VAL A 370 -15.20 -16.21 -1.85
N GLY A 371 -16.22 -15.66 -2.51
CA GLY A 371 -16.75 -16.16 -3.77
C GLY A 371 -15.70 -16.26 -4.87
N THR A 372 -14.82 -15.25 -4.95
CA THR A 372 -13.68 -15.23 -5.89
C THR A 372 -12.72 -16.38 -5.62
N ILE A 373 -12.35 -16.60 -4.35
CA ILE A 373 -11.45 -17.71 -3.96
C ILE A 373 -12.11 -19.06 -4.29
N LEU A 374 -13.39 -19.24 -4.02
CA LEU A 374 -14.13 -20.46 -4.34
C LEU A 374 -14.27 -20.70 -5.86
N GLN A 375 -14.38 -19.64 -6.64
CA GLN A 375 -14.38 -19.76 -8.10
C GLN A 375 -13.03 -20.15 -8.67
N LEU A 376 -11.93 -19.66 -8.09
CA LEU A 376 -10.57 -20.13 -8.41
C LEU A 376 -10.42 -21.63 -8.10
N ALA A 377 -10.95 -22.10 -6.98
CA ALA A 377 -10.91 -23.51 -6.60
C ALA A 377 -11.64 -24.43 -7.61
N LYS A 378 -12.72 -23.96 -8.22
CA LYS A 378 -13.45 -24.72 -9.26
C LYS A 378 -12.69 -24.79 -10.58
N ARG A 379 -12.00 -23.68 -10.99
CA ARG A 379 -11.23 -23.66 -12.25
C ARG A 379 -10.04 -24.62 -12.23
N GLY A 380 -9.41 -24.84 -11.08
CA GLY A 380 -8.30 -25.76 -10.93
C GLY A 380 -8.70 -27.25 -10.95
N GLN A 381 -10.00 -27.58 -11.01
CA GLN A 381 -10.51 -28.97 -11.07
C GLN A 381 -10.97 -29.38 -12.48
N SER A 382 -11.03 -28.42 -13.42
CA SER A 382 -11.36 -28.65 -14.83
C SER A 382 -10.09 -28.72 -15.68
#